data_978501fe51f39213cd04ec3427196e79
#
_entry.id   978501fe51f39213cd04ec3427196e79
#
_cell.length_a   1.000
_cell.length_b   1.000
_cell.length_c   1.000
_cell.angle_alpha   90.00
_cell.angle_beta   90.00
_cell.angle_gamma   90.00
#
_symmetry.space_group_name_H-M   'P 1'
#
loop_
_entity.id
_entity.type
_entity.pdbx_description
1 polymer ?
#
loop_
_entity_poly.entity_id
_entity_poly.type
_entity_poly.pdbx_seq_one_letter_code
_entity_poly.pdbx_strand_id
1 'polypeptide(L)'
;MRDSDIMIVVGALLGAAILATGEETGREWKMRHSSSPDRVHFTVESYKGTEHWIFNQDVPLSYFRGLSLDTLDHSGSAHFEYVRDAGRLLCKGAFSWSRGSGSFTFVPNPGFPAELAKLGYDAPNENQLFSLLMHDVSLEFARGVHDAGLNASTNQLEELRIHGVTLDYIRETQRAGYRQFRAKDYVDIKIHGVPGEFLRNLKEAGYDLSAQQVIELRIHGVDSEFMDDLKQAGYELSPAQITELKIHGVDSRFIRDLKSYGLQPKASDLVQFKIHGVSPEFLRELKDAGYGGLSESQITELKIHGVSTEFVRQAVDLGYHFSPQDLTELHIHGVDAGYLRRLRDSGMRNLDAQQIAKLKMHGVD
;
A
#
# COMPACT_ATOMS: atom_id res chain seq x y z
N MET A 1 2.17 -14.53 -6.60
CA MET A 1 0.76 -14.17 -6.67
C MET A 1 0.08 -14.80 -5.48
N ARG A 2 -0.17 -14.03 -4.45
CA ARG A 2 -0.96 -14.42 -3.28
C ARG A 2 -1.94 -13.29 -3.04
N ASP A 3 -3.21 -13.65 -3.10
CA ASP A 3 -4.34 -12.75 -3.00
C ASP A 3 -4.36 -12.01 -1.66
N SER A 4 -4.36 -10.69 -1.75
CA SER A 4 -4.60 -9.81 -0.61
C SER A 4 -6.11 -9.65 -0.49
N ASP A 5 -6.71 -10.27 0.54
CA ASP A 5 -8.11 -10.08 0.87
C ASP A 5 -8.35 -8.63 1.30
N ILE A 6 -8.79 -7.84 0.34
CA ILE A 6 -9.36 -6.51 0.60
C ILE A 6 -10.78 -6.74 1.09
N MET A 7 -11.01 -6.45 2.36
CA MET A 7 -12.34 -6.48 2.97
C MET A 7 -13.19 -5.32 2.45
N ILE A 8 -13.97 -5.58 1.39
CA ILE A 8 -14.97 -4.64 0.89
C ILE A 8 -16.25 -4.85 1.71
N VAL A 9 -16.62 -3.84 2.47
CA VAL A 9 -17.96 -3.76 3.08
C VAL A 9 -18.94 -3.37 1.98
N VAL A 10 -19.59 -4.35 1.36
CA VAL A 10 -20.70 -4.13 0.42
C VAL A 10 -22.00 -4.37 1.17
N GLY A 11 -22.69 -3.29 1.48
CA GLY A 11 -24.09 -3.36 1.89
C GLY A 11 -24.99 -3.69 0.69
N ALA A 12 -25.61 -4.84 0.69
CA ALA A 12 -26.67 -5.19 -0.27
C ALA A 12 -28.03 -5.08 0.42
N LEU A 13 -28.78 -4.07 0.00
CA LEU A 13 -30.24 -3.93 0.23
C LEU A 13 -30.97 -4.94 -0.67
N LEU A 14 -31.75 -5.83 -0.09
CA LEU A 14 -32.90 -6.42 -0.75
C LEU A 14 -34.03 -6.59 0.28
N GLY A 15 -35.09 -5.84 0.06
CA GLY A 15 -36.24 -5.77 0.94
C GLY A 15 -37.20 -6.96 0.74
N ALA A 16 -37.80 -7.32 1.86
CA ALA A 16 -39.15 -7.90 1.89
C ALA A 16 -39.86 -7.32 3.13
N ALA A 17 -40.88 -6.51 2.87
CA ALA A 17 -41.70 -5.95 3.91
C ALA A 17 -42.60 -7.03 4.49
N ILE A 18 -42.46 -7.27 5.82
CA ILE A 18 -43.50 -7.89 6.63
C ILE A 18 -43.77 -6.94 7.80
N LEU A 19 -44.95 -6.37 7.83
CA LEU A 19 -45.48 -5.59 8.94
C LEU A 19 -45.76 -6.52 10.13
N ALA A 20 -44.93 -6.45 11.16
CA ALA A 20 -45.24 -6.98 12.49
C ALA A 20 -44.84 -5.94 13.53
N THR A 21 -45.80 -5.43 14.26
CA THR A 21 -45.66 -4.54 15.41
C THR A 21 -45.17 -5.32 16.61
N GLY A 22 -43.88 -5.23 16.88
CA GLY A 22 -43.17 -5.78 18.03
C GLY A 22 -41.69 -5.59 17.76
N GLU A 23 -40.90 -5.03 18.67
CA GLU A 23 -39.44 -4.98 18.52
C GLU A 23 -38.90 -6.43 18.39
N GLU A 24 -38.72 -6.89 17.17
CA GLU A 24 -38.09 -8.18 16.91
C GLU A 24 -36.60 -8.07 17.32
N THR A 25 -36.28 -8.68 18.45
CA THR A 25 -34.88 -8.92 18.85
C THR A 25 -34.54 -10.34 18.44
N GLY A 26 -33.82 -10.47 17.33
CA GLY A 26 -33.27 -11.75 16.89
C GLY A 26 -31.79 -11.82 17.22
N ARG A 27 -31.34 -12.94 17.80
CA ARG A 27 -29.92 -13.25 18.04
C ARG A 27 -29.65 -14.63 17.46
N GLU A 28 -29.00 -14.67 16.31
CA GLU A 28 -28.78 -15.89 15.53
C GLU A 28 -27.29 -16.16 15.34
N TRP A 29 -26.95 -17.46 15.30
CA TRP A 29 -25.63 -17.88 14.86
C TRP A 29 -25.75 -18.84 13.66
N LYS A 30 -24.71 -18.78 12.79
CA LYS A 30 -24.48 -19.75 11.70
C LYS A 30 -23.04 -20.23 11.75
N MET A 31 -22.82 -21.48 11.38
CA MET A 31 -21.48 -22.07 11.40
C MET A 31 -21.29 -23.05 10.25
N ARG A 32 -20.07 -23.10 9.71
CA ARG A 32 -19.62 -24.11 8.73
C ARG A 32 -18.11 -24.32 8.87
N HIS A 33 -17.60 -25.32 8.19
CA HIS A 33 -16.14 -25.50 8.11
C HIS A 33 -15.45 -24.26 7.54
N SER A 34 -14.25 -24.00 8.04
CA SER A 34 -13.29 -23.07 7.45
C SER A 34 -12.37 -23.83 6.48
N SER A 35 -11.64 -23.12 5.64
CA SER A 35 -10.53 -23.69 4.87
C SER A 35 -9.34 -24.14 5.73
N SER A 36 -9.25 -23.66 6.96
CA SER A 36 -8.22 -24.03 7.94
C SER A 36 -8.75 -25.09 8.90
N PRO A 37 -8.01 -26.19 9.15
CA PRO A 37 -8.52 -27.34 9.89
C PRO A 37 -8.76 -27.09 11.39
N ASP A 38 -8.16 -26.07 11.96
CA ASP A 38 -8.30 -25.68 13.38
C ASP A 38 -9.29 -24.54 13.62
N ARG A 39 -10.00 -24.13 12.56
CA ARG A 39 -10.93 -22.98 12.57
C ARG A 39 -12.31 -23.36 12.07
N VAL A 40 -13.29 -22.58 12.44
CA VAL A 40 -14.65 -22.66 11.90
C VAL A 40 -15.08 -21.29 11.40
N HIS A 41 -15.84 -21.28 10.33
CA HIS A 41 -16.47 -20.05 9.83
C HIS A 41 -17.72 -19.78 10.67
N PHE A 42 -17.67 -18.75 11.50
CA PHE A 42 -18.70 -18.42 12.47
C PHE A 42 -19.34 -17.07 12.16
N THR A 43 -20.65 -17.08 11.99
CA THR A 43 -21.45 -15.88 11.78
C THR A 43 -22.36 -15.68 12.99
N VAL A 44 -22.40 -14.46 13.50
CA VAL A 44 -23.28 -14.03 14.57
C VAL A 44 -24.05 -12.82 14.09
N GLU A 45 -25.38 -12.88 14.18
CA GLU A 45 -26.28 -11.81 13.75
C GLU A 45 -27.14 -11.36 14.95
N SER A 46 -27.27 -10.06 15.16
CA SER A 46 -28.13 -9.50 16.18
C SER A 46 -28.99 -8.38 15.59
N TYR A 47 -30.28 -8.47 15.82
CA TYR A 47 -31.27 -7.50 15.36
C TYR A 47 -31.93 -6.86 16.58
N LYS A 48 -32.02 -5.52 16.59
CA LYS A 48 -32.83 -4.78 17.57
C LYS A 48 -33.50 -3.59 16.87
N GLY A 49 -34.75 -3.74 16.52
CA GLY A 49 -35.45 -2.75 15.72
C GLY A 49 -34.79 -2.56 14.34
N THR A 50 -34.29 -1.36 14.04
CA THR A 50 -33.57 -1.06 12.80
C THR A 50 -32.08 -1.29 12.89
N GLU A 51 -31.56 -1.58 14.07
CA GLU A 51 -30.13 -1.88 14.25
C GLU A 51 -29.87 -3.34 13.89
N HIS A 52 -28.99 -3.55 12.91
CA HIS A 52 -28.54 -4.87 12.48
C HIS A 52 -27.02 -4.93 12.61
N TRP A 53 -26.53 -5.90 13.37
CA TRP A 53 -25.11 -6.14 13.57
C TRP A 53 -24.75 -7.56 13.13
N ILE A 54 -23.67 -7.67 12.35
CA ILE A 54 -23.19 -8.95 11.83
C ILE A 54 -21.69 -9.09 12.12
N PHE A 55 -21.33 -10.22 12.70
CA PHE A 55 -19.95 -10.70 12.76
C PHE A 55 -19.85 -11.94 11.86
N ASN A 56 -18.84 -12.01 11.00
CA ASN A 56 -18.67 -13.08 10.04
C ASN A 56 -17.16 -13.31 9.81
N GLN A 57 -16.58 -14.28 10.51
CA GLN A 57 -15.14 -14.56 10.46
C GLN A 57 -14.84 -16.04 10.69
N ASP A 58 -13.64 -16.43 10.27
CA ASP A 58 -13.04 -17.70 10.66
C ASP A 58 -12.42 -17.55 12.06
N VAL A 59 -12.92 -18.31 13.02
CA VAL A 59 -12.47 -18.27 14.41
C VAL A 59 -11.85 -19.61 14.84
N PRO A 60 -10.84 -19.62 15.73
CA PRO A 60 -10.25 -20.83 16.23
C PRO A 60 -11.28 -21.73 16.93
N LEU A 61 -11.23 -23.02 16.65
CA LEU A 61 -12.10 -24.00 17.33
C LEU A 61 -11.90 -24.01 18.85
N SER A 62 -10.69 -23.66 19.32
CA SER A 62 -10.36 -23.54 20.75
C SER A 62 -11.15 -22.46 21.49
N TYR A 63 -11.82 -21.54 20.77
CA TYR A 63 -12.69 -20.53 21.37
C TYR A 63 -14.06 -21.10 21.78
N PHE A 64 -14.34 -22.34 21.40
CA PHE A 64 -15.61 -22.99 21.68
C PHE A 64 -15.47 -24.06 22.77
N ARG A 65 -16.47 -24.15 23.64
CA ARG A 65 -16.65 -25.24 24.58
C ARG A 65 -17.84 -26.08 24.16
N GLY A 66 -17.70 -27.40 24.15
CA GLY A 66 -18.76 -28.31 23.73
C GLY A 66 -18.95 -28.42 22.21
N LEU A 67 -17.95 -27.94 21.41
CA LEU A 67 -17.93 -28.05 19.97
C LEU A 67 -16.65 -28.76 19.52
N SER A 68 -16.79 -29.71 18.57
CA SER A 68 -15.68 -30.33 17.86
C SER A 68 -15.97 -30.39 16.35
N LEU A 69 -14.98 -30.65 15.51
CA LEU A 69 -15.21 -30.84 14.07
C LEU A 69 -16.15 -32.04 13.82
N ASP A 70 -16.02 -33.09 14.59
CA ASP A 70 -16.93 -34.24 14.52
C ASP A 70 -18.41 -33.84 14.78
N THR A 71 -18.64 -32.90 15.71
CA THR A 71 -19.99 -32.37 15.97
C THR A 71 -20.55 -31.62 14.77
N LEU A 72 -19.70 -30.89 14.00
CA LEU A 72 -20.12 -30.22 12.78
C LEU A 72 -20.54 -31.20 11.67
N ASP A 73 -19.87 -32.34 11.58
CA ASP A 73 -20.07 -33.30 10.50
C ASP A 73 -21.31 -34.18 10.71
N HIS A 74 -21.83 -34.26 11.94
CA HIS A 74 -23.01 -35.02 12.26
C HIS A 74 -24.25 -34.15 12.36
N SER A 75 -25.38 -34.65 11.82
CA SER A 75 -26.68 -34.01 11.99
C SER A 75 -27.21 -34.24 13.41
N GLY A 76 -27.66 -33.19 14.07
CA GLY A 76 -28.19 -33.30 15.42
C GLY A 76 -28.34 -31.92 16.11
N SER A 77 -28.83 -31.97 17.35
CA SER A 77 -28.93 -30.77 18.19
C SER A 77 -27.55 -30.20 18.54
N ALA A 78 -27.42 -28.90 18.51
CA ALA A 78 -26.21 -28.19 18.87
C ALA A 78 -26.37 -27.40 20.17
N HIS A 79 -25.47 -27.65 21.13
CA HIS A 79 -25.35 -26.92 22.38
C HIS A 79 -23.87 -26.67 22.64
N PHE A 80 -23.40 -25.42 22.52
CA PHE A 80 -22.00 -25.06 22.73
C PHE A 80 -21.89 -23.64 23.24
N GLU A 81 -20.73 -23.27 23.74
CA GLU A 81 -20.42 -21.92 24.16
C GLU A 81 -19.27 -21.37 23.29
N TYR A 82 -19.40 -20.10 22.84
CA TYR A 82 -18.27 -19.29 22.35
C TYR A 82 -17.77 -18.45 23.51
N VAL A 83 -16.51 -18.60 23.93
CA VAL A 83 -15.98 -18.05 25.19
C VAL A 83 -14.79 -17.16 24.95
N ARG A 84 -14.90 -15.90 25.38
CA ARG A 84 -13.80 -14.94 25.41
C ARG A 84 -13.79 -14.20 26.76
N ASP A 85 -12.76 -13.36 26.98
CA ASP A 85 -12.59 -12.68 28.28
C ASP A 85 -13.78 -11.79 28.65
N ALA A 86 -14.36 -11.09 27.67
CA ALA A 86 -15.48 -10.16 27.90
C ALA A 86 -16.81 -10.88 28.20
N GLY A 87 -16.91 -12.20 27.98
CA GLY A 87 -18.13 -12.99 28.23
C GLY A 87 -18.21 -14.27 27.41
N ARG A 88 -19.42 -14.76 27.21
CA ARG A 88 -19.69 -15.96 26.40
C ARG A 88 -21.02 -15.89 25.68
N LEU A 89 -21.11 -16.57 24.55
CA LEU A 89 -22.38 -16.85 23.87
C LEU A 89 -22.82 -18.27 24.20
N LEU A 90 -24.01 -18.43 24.73
CA LEU A 90 -24.66 -19.73 24.93
C LEU A 90 -25.44 -20.03 23.65
N CYS A 91 -24.91 -20.91 22.80
CA CYS A 91 -25.46 -21.25 21.49
C CYS A 91 -26.32 -22.52 21.57
N LYS A 92 -27.55 -22.45 21.00
CA LYS A 92 -28.47 -23.55 20.86
C LYS A 92 -28.98 -23.62 19.42
N GLY A 93 -29.12 -24.82 18.85
CA GLY A 93 -29.59 -24.99 17.48
C GLY A 93 -29.41 -26.38 16.97
N ALA A 94 -29.05 -26.54 15.69
CA ALA A 94 -28.79 -27.83 15.09
C ALA A 94 -27.72 -27.76 14.01
N PHE A 95 -27.01 -28.84 13.81
CA PHE A 95 -26.15 -29.11 12.64
C PHE A 95 -26.87 -30.00 11.64
N SER A 96 -26.62 -29.76 10.36
CA SER A 96 -27.07 -30.60 9.25
C SER A 96 -26.09 -30.42 8.08
N TRP A 97 -25.51 -31.52 7.59
CA TRP A 97 -24.60 -31.52 6.44
C TRP A 97 -23.45 -30.49 6.56
N SER A 98 -22.72 -30.56 7.67
CA SER A 98 -21.57 -29.68 7.97
C SER A 98 -21.90 -28.19 8.06
N ARG A 99 -23.16 -27.85 8.29
CA ARG A 99 -23.65 -26.51 8.56
C ARG A 99 -24.51 -26.49 9.80
N GLY A 100 -24.33 -25.44 10.61
CA GLY A 100 -25.13 -25.25 11.80
C GLY A 100 -25.80 -23.89 11.82
N SER A 101 -26.95 -23.83 12.50
CA SER A 101 -27.61 -22.57 12.78
C SER A 101 -28.45 -22.67 14.04
N GLY A 102 -28.74 -21.55 14.64
CA GLY A 102 -29.57 -21.47 15.82
C GLY A 102 -29.57 -20.09 16.46
N SER A 103 -29.99 -20.04 17.72
CA SER A 103 -30.03 -18.82 18.53
C SER A 103 -28.90 -18.82 19.57
N PHE A 104 -28.54 -17.62 20.05
CA PHE A 104 -27.62 -17.47 21.16
C PHE A 104 -28.14 -16.51 22.25
N THR A 105 -27.60 -16.67 23.44
CA THR A 105 -27.74 -15.74 24.54
C THR A 105 -26.37 -15.24 24.94
N PHE A 106 -26.18 -13.90 24.98
CA PHE A 106 -24.95 -13.31 25.50
C PHE A 106 -24.96 -13.28 27.02
N VAL A 107 -23.90 -13.76 27.62
CA VAL A 107 -23.66 -13.70 29.08
C VAL A 107 -22.37 -12.94 29.31
N PRO A 108 -22.44 -11.67 29.73
CA PRO A 108 -21.24 -10.86 29.98
C PRO A 108 -20.45 -11.44 31.17
N ASN A 109 -19.12 -11.25 31.12
CA ASN A 109 -18.26 -11.52 32.26
C ASN A 109 -18.28 -10.31 33.22
N PRO A 110 -18.88 -10.41 34.42
CA PRO A 110 -19.00 -9.28 35.32
C PRO A 110 -17.65 -8.77 35.88
N GLY A 111 -16.62 -9.60 35.84
CA GLY A 111 -15.26 -9.22 36.26
C GLY A 111 -14.46 -8.43 35.24
N PHE A 112 -14.79 -8.57 33.94
CA PHE A 112 -14.01 -7.97 32.87
C PHE A 112 -13.95 -6.43 32.92
N PRO A 113 -15.07 -5.69 33.17
CA PRO A 113 -15.00 -4.22 33.30
C PRO A 113 -14.10 -3.76 34.46
N ALA A 114 -14.12 -4.49 35.59
CA ALA A 114 -13.28 -4.15 36.73
C ALA A 114 -11.79 -4.35 36.44
N GLU A 115 -11.42 -5.37 35.68
CA GLU A 115 -10.04 -5.60 35.24
C GLU A 115 -9.58 -4.53 34.22
N LEU A 116 -10.44 -4.12 33.30
CA LEU A 116 -10.15 -3.00 32.38
C LEU A 116 -9.96 -1.68 33.16
N ALA A 117 -10.80 -1.40 34.14
CA ALA A 117 -10.69 -0.20 34.97
C ALA A 117 -9.36 -0.14 35.76
N LYS A 118 -8.82 -1.28 36.21
CA LYS A 118 -7.49 -1.34 36.86
C LYS A 118 -6.35 -0.93 35.91
N LEU A 119 -6.54 -1.10 34.60
CA LEU A 119 -5.61 -0.67 33.56
C LEU A 119 -5.89 0.77 33.06
N GLY A 120 -6.86 1.47 33.65
CA GLY A 120 -7.19 2.85 33.31
C GLY A 120 -8.17 3.01 32.15
N TYR A 121 -8.81 1.92 31.67
CA TYR A 121 -9.81 1.98 30.63
C TYR A 121 -11.19 2.33 31.17
N ASP A 122 -12.01 2.96 30.34
CA ASP A 122 -13.42 3.22 30.68
C ASP A 122 -14.18 1.92 30.82
N ALA A 123 -15.14 1.86 31.76
CA ALA A 123 -15.98 0.70 31.98
C ALA A 123 -16.97 0.51 30.79
N PRO A 124 -16.91 -0.62 30.07
CA PRO A 124 -17.80 -0.87 28.95
C PRO A 124 -19.23 -1.20 29.43
N ASN A 125 -20.24 -0.73 28.71
CA ASN A 125 -21.62 -1.17 28.86
C ASN A 125 -21.84 -2.56 28.24
N GLU A 126 -23.04 -3.14 28.35
CA GLU A 126 -23.34 -4.48 27.85
C GLU A 126 -23.15 -4.63 26.33
N ASN A 127 -23.55 -3.63 25.52
CA ASN A 127 -23.36 -3.65 24.09
C ASN A 127 -21.86 -3.61 23.71
N GLN A 128 -21.09 -2.78 24.40
CA GLN A 128 -19.64 -2.74 24.24
C GLN A 128 -18.98 -4.05 24.67
N LEU A 129 -19.42 -4.69 25.77
CA LEU A 129 -18.93 -5.99 26.19
C LEU A 129 -19.19 -7.07 25.11
N PHE A 130 -20.35 -7.05 24.49
CA PHE A 130 -20.65 -7.94 23.38
C PHE A 130 -19.71 -7.71 22.20
N SER A 131 -19.48 -6.45 21.83
CA SER A 131 -18.57 -6.09 20.75
C SER A 131 -17.11 -6.48 21.06
N LEU A 132 -16.64 -6.21 22.28
CA LEU A 132 -15.29 -6.60 22.75
C LEU A 132 -15.11 -8.13 22.73
N LEU A 133 -16.17 -8.90 23.08
CA LEU A 133 -16.17 -10.36 22.98
C LEU A 133 -15.99 -10.80 21.52
N MET A 134 -16.75 -10.22 20.60
CA MET A 134 -16.73 -10.64 19.19
C MET A 134 -15.41 -10.27 18.50
N HIS A 135 -14.82 -9.13 18.84
CA HIS A 135 -13.54 -8.70 18.27
C HIS A 135 -12.33 -9.20 19.05
N ASP A 136 -12.52 -10.14 19.99
CA ASP A 136 -11.45 -10.78 20.75
C ASP A 136 -10.54 -9.78 21.47
N VAL A 137 -11.12 -8.78 22.11
CA VAL A 137 -10.39 -7.87 23.00
C VAL A 137 -10.17 -8.59 24.33
N SER A 138 -8.99 -9.22 24.50
CA SER A 138 -8.62 -9.92 25.70
C SER A 138 -8.01 -8.96 26.75
N LEU A 139 -8.00 -9.40 28.02
CA LEU A 139 -7.26 -8.69 29.10
C LEU A 139 -5.76 -8.65 28.82
N GLU A 140 -5.22 -9.69 28.19
CA GLU A 140 -3.83 -9.72 27.77
C GLU A 140 -3.56 -8.63 26.71
N PHE A 141 -4.44 -8.50 25.71
CA PHE A 141 -4.33 -7.45 24.70
C PHE A 141 -4.43 -6.06 25.33
N ALA A 142 -5.44 -5.82 26.19
CA ALA A 142 -5.63 -4.54 26.87
C ALA A 142 -4.40 -4.16 27.70
N ARG A 143 -3.86 -5.12 28.47
CA ARG A 143 -2.63 -4.92 29.25
C ARG A 143 -1.44 -4.62 28.35
N GLY A 144 -1.25 -5.36 27.27
CA GLY A 144 -0.15 -5.14 26.34
C GLY A 144 -0.21 -3.77 25.65
N VAL A 145 -1.39 -3.25 25.33
CA VAL A 145 -1.60 -1.89 24.81
C VAL A 145 -1.27 -0.85 25.87
N HIS A 146 -1.72 -1.05 27.10
CA HIS A 146 -1.39 -0.19 28.25
C HIS A 146 0.12 -0.16 28.50
N ASP A 147 0.77 -1.33 28.58
CA ASP A 147 2.22 -1.46 28.86
C ASP A 147 3.08 -0.89 27.73
N ALA A 148 2.56 -0.85 26.51
CA ALA A 148 3.16 -0.15 25.38
C ALA A 148 3.05 1.38 25.49
N GLY A 149 2.40 1.92 26.52
CA GLY A 149 2.23 3.35 26.76
C GLY A 149 1.19 4.01 25.83
N LEU A 150 0.32 3.23 25.20
CA LEU A 150 -0.75 3.76 24.38
C LEU A 150 -1.93 4.14 25.29
N ASN A 151 -2.20 5.45 25.40
CA ASN A 151 -3.37 5.96 26.12
C ASN A 151 -4.61 5.75 25.26
N ALA A 152 -5.06 4.50 25.15
CA ALA A 152 -6.22 4.12 24.37
C ALA A 152 -7.49 4.12 25.25
N SER A 153 -8.63 4.51 24.68
CA SER A 153 -9.94 4.24 25.26
C SER A 153 -10.38 2.79 25.01
N THR A 154 -11.43 2.33 25.70
CA THR A 154 -12.03 1.00 25.45
C THR A 154 -12.49 0.85 23.99
N ASN A 155 -13.06 1.88 23.37
CA ASN A 155 -13.42 1.87 21.94
C ASN A 155 -12.18 1.74 21.04
N GLN A 156 -11.07 2.39 21.40
CA GLN A 156 -9.84 2.28 20.61
C GLN A 156 -9.17 0.90 20.75
N LEU A 157 -9.33 0.19 21.87
CA LEU A 157 -8.92 -1.21 21.98
C LEU A 157 -9.67 -2.08 20.94
N GLU A 158 -10.96 -1.83 20.81
CA GLU A 158 -11.80 -2.52 19.82
C GLU A 158 -11.37 -2.18 18.39
N GLU A 159 -11.19 -0.91 18.05
CA GLU A 159 -10.73 -0.46 16.73
C GLU A 159 -9.38 -1.10 16.36
N LEU A 160 -8.43 -1.16 17.29
CA LEU A 160 -7.16 -1.86 17.08
C LEU A 160 -7.37 -3.31 16.67
N ARG A 161 -8.30 -4.03 17.33
CA ARG A 161 -8.60 -5.44 17.03
C ARG A 161 -9.36 -5.60 15.72
N ILE A 162 -10.36 -4.76 15.44
CA ILE A 162 -11.11 -4.75 14.18
C ILE A 162 -10.17 -4.63 12.98
N HIS A 163 -9.18 -3.75 13.08
CA HIS A 163 -8.23 -3.51 11.99
C HIS A 163 -6.98 -4.41 12.05
N GLY A 164 -7.00 -5.46 12.89
CA GLY A 164 -5.95 -6.47 12.93
C GLY A 164 -4.61 -5.98 13.49
N VAL A 165 -4.63 -4.95 14.34
CA VAL A 165 -3.44 -4.51 15.08
C VAL A 165 -3.17 -5.53 16.19
N THR A 166 -1.99 -6.14 16.17
CA THR A 166 -1.52 -7.10 17.17
C THR A 166 -0.51 -6.46 18.11
N LEU A 167 -0.29 -7.06 19.28
CA LEU A 167 0.77 -6.62 20.21
C LEU A 167 2.16 -6.70 19.56
N ASP A 168 2.39 -7.69 18.72
CA ASP A 168 3.66 -7.83 18.02
C ASP A 168 3.88 -6.70 17.02
N TYR A 169 2.83 -6.30 16.28
CA TYR A 169 2.90 -5.15 15.38
C TYR A 169 3.19 -3.84 16.13
N ILE A 170 2.56 -3.64 17.30
CA ILE A 170 2.84 -2.49 18.17
C ILE A 170 4.30 -2.51 18.61
N ARG A 171 4.79 -3.64 19.14
CA ARG A 171 6.18 -3.80 19.60
C ARG A 171 7.18 -3.60 18.46
N GLU A 172 6.93 -4.16 17.28
CA GLU A 172 7.76 -4.00 16.09
C GLU A 172 7.86 -2.52 15.68
N THR A 173 6.73 -1.83 15.60
CA THR A 173 6.66 -0.40 15.29
C THR A 173 7.44 0.44 16.29
N GLN A 174 7.30 0.16 17.60
CA GLN A 174 8.04 0.86 18.65
C GLN A 174 9.55 0.56 18.61
N ARG A 175 9.94 -0.68 18.31
CA ARG A 175 11.37 -1.07 18.12
C ARG A 175 11.96 -0.38 16.89
N ALA A 176 11.17 -0.17 15.85
CA ALA A 176 11.56 0.63 14.69
C ALA A 176 11.74 2.13 15.02
N GLY A 177 11.38 2.59 16.23
CA GLY A 177 11.61 3.96 16.69
C GLY A 177 10.37 4.87 16.66
N TYR A 178 9.17 4.34 16.36
CA TYR A 178 7.92 5.10 16.30
C TYR A 178 7.12 5.03 17.62
N ARG A 179 7.76 5.39 18.73
CA ARG A 179 7.15 5.36 20.07
C ARG A 179 6.11 6.46 20.29
N GLN A 180 6.11 7.49 19.45
CA GLN A 180 5.16 8.61 19.49
C GLN A 180 3.80 8.28 18.90
N PHE A 181 3.64 7.14 18.21
CA PHE A 181 2.37 6.76 17.61
C PHE A 181 1.31 6.45 18.66
N ARG A 182 0.13 6.99 18.46
CA ARG A 182 -1.06 6.76 19.30
C ARG A 182 -1.89 5.60 18.75
N ALA A 183 -2.86 5.11 19.51
CA ALA A 183 -3.74 4.02 19.10
C ALA A 183 -4.34 4.26 17.68
N LYS A 184 -4.84 5.47 17.41
CA LYS A 184 -5.35 5.85 16.09
C LYS A 184 -4.30 5.71 14.99
N ASP A 185 -3.06 6.11 15.25
CA ASP A 185 -1.99 6.04 14.25
C ASP A 185 -1.69 4.58 13.85
N TYR A 186 -1.76 3.64 14.81
CA TYR A 186 -1.63 2.19 14.54
C TYR A 186 -2.77 1.65 13.67
N VAL A 187 -4.01 2.10 13.90
CA VAL A 187 -5.16 1.76 13.08
C VAL A 187 -4.95 2.28 11.67
N ASP A 188 -4.62 3.56 11.53
CA ASP A 188 -4.45 4.22 10.22
C ASP A 188 -3.36 3.56 9.38
N ILE A 189 -2.15 3.32 9.94
CA ILE A 189 -1.06 2.66 9.21
C ILE A 189 -1.40 1.20 8.86
N LYS A 190 -2.18 0.52 9.69
CA LYS A 190 -2.61 -0.86 9.45
C LYS A 190 -3.62 -0.96 8.31
N ILE A 191 -4.62 -0.05 8.26
CA ILE A 191 -5.60 0.06 7.17
C ILE A 191 -4.90 0.27 5.82
N HIS A 192 -3.83 1.08 5.80
CA HIS A 192 -3.07 1.37 4.57
C HIS A 192 -1.97 0.33 4.27
N GLY A 193 -1.98 -0.80 4.97
CA GLY A 193 -1.08 -1.92 4.69
C GLY A 193 0.40 -1.60 4.89
N VAL A 194 0.73 -0.77 5.89
CA VAL A 194 2.12 -0.44 6.25
C VAL A 194 2.72 -1.60 7.05
N PRO A 195 3.73 -2.33 6.53
CA PRO A 195 4.39 -3.37 7.31
C PRO A 195 5.43 -2.75 8.27
N GLY A 196 5.70 -3.43 9.39
CA GLY A 196 6.71 -2.99 10.35
C GLY A 196 8.12 -2.88 9.75
N GLU A 197 8.44 -3.72 8.78
CA GLU A 197 9.68 -3.65 8.02
C GLU A 197 9.85 -2.32 7.28
N PHE A 198 8.79 -1.82 6.64
CA PHE A 198 8.83 -0.52 5.96
C PHE A 198 9.13 0.62 6.95
N LEU A 199 8.49 0.59 8.13
CA LEU A 199 8.76 1.56 9.19
C LEU A 199 10.23 1.53 9.64
N ARG A 200 10.79 0.33 9.81
CA ARG A 200 12.19 0.16 10.17
C ARG A 200 13.12 0.75 9.10
N ASN A 201 12.88 0.43 7.82
CA ASN A 201 13.69 0.91 6.70
C ASN A 201 13.66 2.43 6.57
N LEU A 202 12.50 3.06 6.80
CA LEU A 202 12.39 4.53 6.87
C LEU A 202 13.31 5.11 7.97
N LYS A 203 13.30 4.53 9.16
CA LYS A 203 14.18 4.99 10.27
C LYS A 203 15.66 4.74 9.99
N GLU A 204 16.03 3.59 9.42
CA GLU A 204 17.41 3.27 9.02
C GLU A 204 17.91 4.17 7.89
N ALA A 205 17.00 4.67 7.06
CA ALA A 205 17.30 5.69 6.05
C ALA A 205 17.35 7.13 6.63
N GLY A 206 17.11 7.30 7.94
CA GLY A 206 17.19 8.60 8.64
C GLY A 206 15.89 9.40 8.68
N TYR A 207 14.77 8.82 8.24
CA TYR A 207 13.49 9.51 8.24
C TYR A 207 12.76 9.37 9.58
N ASP A 208 12.40 10.51 10.18
CA ASP A 208 11.53 10.58 11.37
C ASP A 208 10.17 11.13 10.98
N LEU A 209 9.25 10.23 10.60
CA LEU A 209 7.98 10.57 9.98
C LEU A 209 6.80 10.42 10.93
N SER A 210 5.78 11.24 10.76
CA SER A 210 4.47 11.02 11.35
C SER A 210 3.75 9.87 10.63
N ALA A 211 2.72 9.30 11.28
CA ALA A 211 1.89 8.25 10.68
C ALA A 211 1.29 8.72 9.33
N GLN A 212 0.83 9.98 9.25
CA GLN A 212 0.28 10.54 8.03
C GLN A 212 1.29 10.58 6.87
N GLN A 213 2.54 10.97 7.15
CA GLN A 213 3.60 10.98 6.11
C GLN A 213 3.98 9.57 5.66
N VAL A 214 4.01 8.60 6.59
CA VAL A 214 4.23 7.18 6.25
C VAL A 214 3.10 6.67 5.35
N ILE A 215 1.86 6.99 5.67
CA ILE A 215 0.68 6.61 4.87
C ILE A 215 0.75 7.24 3.48
N GLU A 216 1.11 8.52 3.39
CA GLU A 216 1.26 9.23 2.11
C GLU A 216 2.28 8.53 1.21
N LEU A 217 3.47 8.21 1.72
CA LEU A 217 4.46 7.43 0.99
C LEU A 217 3.87 6.10 0.50
N ARG A 218 3.14 5.41 1.37
CA ARG A 218 2.56 4.09 1.07
C ARG A 218 1.47 4.14 0.02
N ILE A 219 0.55 5.14 0.09
CA ILE A 219 -0.52 5.35 -0.90
C ILE A 219 0.06 5.59 -2.30
N HIS A 220 1.17 6.32 -2.40
CA HIS A 220 1.85 6.58 -3.66
C HIS A 220 2.79 5.45 -4.10
N GLY A 221 2.72 4.29 -3.45
CA GLY A 221 3.46 3.09 -3.88
C GLY A 221 4.94 3.12 -3.55
N VAL A 222 5.35 3.92 -2.57
CA VAL A 222 6.71 3.82 -2.02
C VAL A 222 6.80 2.55 -1.18
N ASP A 223 7.79 1.73 -1.49
CA ASP A 223 8.11 0.50 -0.77
C ASP A 223 9.58 0.48 -0.33
N SER A 224 9.96 -0.57 0.39
CA SER A 224 11.33 -0.72 0.90
C SER A 224 12.35 -0.82 -0.24
N GLU A 225 12.01 -1.50 -1.33
CA GLU A 225 12.90 -1.66 -2.50
C GLU A 225 13.24 -0.29 -3.11
N PHE A 226 12.23 0.55 -3.31
CA PHE A 226 12.44 1.89 -3.87
C PHE A 226 13.28 2.78 -2.95
N MET A 227 13.05 2.70 -1.64
CA MET A 227 13.85 3.43 -0.66
C MET A 227 15.32 2.98 -0.66
N ASP A 228 15.56 1.68 -0.74
CA ASP A 228 16.91 1.12 -0.81
C ASP A 228 17.63 1.51 -2.11
N ASP A 229 16.94 1.49 -3.25
CA ASP A 229 17.49 1.90 -4.53
C ASP A 229 17.87 3.39 -4.56
N LEU A 230 17.02 4.27 -4.00
CA LEU A 230 17.34 5.69 -3.85
C LEU A 230 18.58 5.89 -2.98
N LYS A 231 18.65 5.22 -1.83
CA LYS A 231 19.80 5.28 -0.91
C LYS A 231 21.07 4.75 -1.56
N GLN A 232 21.00 3.59 -2.23
CA GLN A 232 22.14 3.01 -2.93
C GLN A 232 22.60 3.87 -4.12
N ALA A 233 21.70 4.61 -4.75
CA ALA A 233 22.04 5.56 -5.81
C ALA A 233 22.56 6.91 -5.26
N GLY A 234 22.59 7.08 -3.92
CA GLY A 234 23.13 8.26 -3.26
C GLY A 234 22.17 9.44 -3.22
N TYR A 235 20.86 9.19 -3.33
CA TYR A 235 19.84 10.24 -3.20
C TYR A 235 19.46 10.44 -1.73
N GLU A 236 19.59 11.68 -1.27
CA GLU A 236 19.09 12.14 0.03
C GLU A 236 17.88 13.06 -0.23
N LEU A 237 16.67 12.51 -0.18
CA LEU A 237 15.44 13.19 -0.57
C LEU A 237 14.51 13.36 0.62
N SER A 238 13.76 14.45 0.64
CA SER A 238 12.64 14.62 1.56
C SER A 238 11.49 13.66 1.20
N PRO A 239 10.59 13.32 2.14
CA PRO A 239 9.40 12.50 1.85
C PRO A 239 8.56 13.05 0.70
N ALA A 240 8.40 14.38 0.62
CA ALA A 240 7.66 15.03 -0.47
C ALA A 240 8.32 14.78 -1.84
N GLN A 241 9.65 14.88 -1.93
CA GLN A 241 10.37 14.59 -3.17
C GLN A 241 10.25 13.10 -3.56
N ILE A 242 10.31 12.17 -2.60
CA ILE A 242 10.11 10.75 -2.85
C ILE A 242 8.70 10.48 -3.39
N THR A 243 7.69 11.09 -2.77
CA THR A 243 6.31 11.02 -3.25
C THR A 243 6.18 11.58 -4.67
N GLU A 244 6.79 12.73 -4.95
CA GLU A 244 6.79 13.36 -6.27
C GLU A 244 7.42 12.45 -7.34
N LEU A 245 8.55 11.81 -7.04
CA LEU A 245 9.16 10.82 -7.93
C LEU A 245 8.19 9.69 -8.29
N LYS A 246 7.49 9.15 -7.29
CA LYS A 246 6.51 8.05 -7.51
C LYS A 246 5.29 8.51 -8.29
N ILE A 247 4.75 9.70 -8.00
CA ILE A 247 3.61 10.28 -8.76
C ILE A 247 3.94 10.39 -10.24
N HIS A 248 5.16 10.77 -10.57
CA HIS A 248 5.62 10.91 -11.96
C HIS A 248 6.19 9.63 -12.56
N GLY A 249 6.01 8.48 -11.89
CA GLY A 249 6.35 7.18 -12.43
C GLY A 249 7.85 6.84 -12.41
N VAL A 250 8.62 7.50 -11.56
CA VAL A 250 9.99 7.05 -11.26
C VAL A 250 9.91 5.78 -10.42
N ASP A 251 10.47 4.71 -10.93
CA ASP A 251 10.48 3.40 -10.29
C ASP A 251 11.90 2.91 -9.98
N SER A 252 12.00 1.84 -9.21
CA SER A 252 13.26 1.20 -8.82
C SER A 252 14.12 0.83 -10.01
N ARG A 253 13.51 0.35 -11.10
CA ARG A 253 14.25 0.00 -12.32
C ARG A 253 14.93 1.22 -12.93
N PHE A 254 14.20 2.34 -13.05
CA PHE A 254 14.73 3.58 -13.58
C PHE A 254 15.96 4.06 -12.78
N ILE A 255 15.89 4.01 -11.46
CA ILE A 255 17.01 4.40 -10.58
C ILE A 255 18.20 3.44 -10.74
N ARG A 256 17.96 2.13 -10.74
CA ARG A 256 19.04 1.12 -10.93
C ARG A 256 19.71 1.25 -12.30
N ASP A 257 18.93 1.47 -13.36
CA ASP A 257 19.48 1.61 -14.72
C ASP A 257 20.36 2.86 -14.82
N LEU A 258 19.92 4.02 -14.29
CA LEU A 258 20.73 5.23 -14.20
C LEU A 258 22.06 4.97 -13.46
N LYS A 259 21.96 4.34 -12.29
CA LYS A 259 23.15 3.97 -11.51
C LYS A 259 24.11 3.05 -12.27
N SER A 260 23.58 2.03 -12.96
CA SER A 260 24.39 1.07 -13.73
C SER A 260 25.13 1.74 -14.88
N TYR A 261 24.59 2.82 -15.44
CA TYR A 261 25.23 3.64 -16.47
C TYR A 261 26.15 4.74 -15.91
N GLY A 262 26.31 4.79 -14.58
CA GLY A 262 27.10 5.83 -13.92
C GLY A 262 26.51 7.23 -14.09
N LEU A 263 25.19 7.32 -14.13
CA LEU A 263 24.43 8.56 -14.26
C LEU A 263 23.76 8.89 -12.93
N GLN A 264 23.86 10.14 -12.49
CA GLN A 264 23.24 10.62 -11.25
C GLN A 264 22.59 11.99 -11.45
N PRO A 265 21.47 12.08 -12.21
CA PRO A 265 20.71 13.30 -12.34
C PRO A 265 20.21 13.79 -10.99
N LYS A 266 19.89 15.09 -10.87
CA LYS A 266 19.22 15.61 -9.68
C LYS A 266 17.80 15.02 -9.57
N ALA A 267 17.22 15.00 -8.37
CA ALA A 267 15.86 14.50 -8.17
C ALA A 267 14.82 15.25 -9.03
N SER A 268 14.94 16.59 -9.16
CA SER A 268 14.10 17.40 -10.05
C SER A 268 14.19 16.94 -11.50
N ASP A 269 15.39 16.57 -11.95
CA ASP A 269 15.65 16.14 -13.32
C ASP A 269 15.01 14.76 -13.60
N LEU A 270 14.98 13.87 -12.59
CA LEU A 270 14.31 12.58 -12.71
C LEU A 270 12.82 12.71 -13.04
N VAL A 271 12.15 13.67 -12.38
CA VAL A 271 10.73 13.99 -12.65
C VAL A 271 10.57 14.49 -14.09
N GLN A 272 11.39 15.46 -14.51
CA GLN A 272 11.32 16.02 -15.86
C GLN A 272 11.63 14.97 -16.92
N PHE A 273 12.62 14.11 -16.70
CA PHE A 273 12.93 13.02 -17.61
C PHE A 273 11.74 12.05 -17.79
N LYS A 274 11.05 11.70 -16.71
CA LYS A 274 9.86 10.86 -16.82
C LYS A 274 8.70 11.55 -17.55
N ILE A 275 8.43 12.83 -17.25
CA ILE A 275 7.39 13.60 -17.93
C ILE A 275 7.63 13.69 -19.44
N HIS A 276 8.88 13.88 -19.86
CA HIS A 276 9.25 14.05 -21.26
C HIS A 276 9.70 12.76 -21.95
N GLY A 277 9.59 11.60 -21.29
CA GLY A 277 9.92 10.30 -21.85
C GLY A 277 11.42 10.07 -22.11
N VAL A 278 12.28 10.76 -21.35
CA VAL A 278 13.73 10.50 -21.35
C VAL A 278 14.01 9.22 -20.59
N SER A 279 14.56 8.21 -21.26
CA SER A 279 14.92 6.94 -20.64
C SER A 279 16.39 6.89 -20.20
N PRO A 280 16.77 6.01 -19.27
CA PRO A 280 18.17 5.79 -18.92
C PRO A 280 19.06 5.41 -20.13
N GLU A 281 18.50 4.62 -21.06
CA GLU A 281 19.18 4.25 -22.30
C GLU A 281 19.49 5.46 -23.17
N PHE A 282 18.53 6.38 -23.31
CA PHE A 282 18.73 7.65 -24.06
C PHE A 282 19.86 8.47 -23.46
N LEU A 283 19.91 8.58 -22.13
CA LEU A 283 20.98 9.30 -21.42
C LEU A 283 22.34 8.61 -21.61
N ARG A 284 22.38 7.28 -21.52
CA ARG A 284 23.60 6.50 -21.75
C ARG A 284 24.12 6.70 -23.17
N GLU A 285 23.24 6.60 -24.17
CA GLU A 285 23.60 6.72 -25.58
C GLU A 285 24.10 8.13 -25.93
N LEU A 286 23.49 9.19 -25.35
CA LEU A 286 24.02 10.55 -25.47
C LEU A 286 25.43 10.66 -24.87
N LYS A 287 25.63 10.11 -23.67
CA LYS A 287 26.96 10.09 -23.03
C LYS A 287 27.99 9.36 -23.88
N ASP A 288 27.63 8.19 -24.41
CA ASP A 288 28.53 7.39 -25.28
C ASP A 288 28.87 8.11 -26.62
N ALA A 289 27.96 8.95 -27.13
CA ALA A 289 28.18 9.82 -28.28
C ALA A 289 28.97 11.12 -27.94
N GLY A 290 29.46 11.29 -26.71
CA GLY A 290 30.22 12.46 -26.28
C GLY A 290 29.41 13.62 -25.72
N TYR A 291 28.10 13.43 -25.52
CA TYR A 291 27.15 14.44 -24.99
C TYR A 291 26.80 14.23 -23.50
N GLY A 292 27.71 13.63 -22.72
CA GLY A 292 27.47 13.33 -21.31
C GLY A 292 27.42 14.54 -20.37
N GLY A 293 27.74 15.73 -20.85
CA GLY A 293 27.77 16.98 -20.06
C GLY A 293 26.57 17.90 -20.30
N LEU A 294 25.51 17.42 -20.98
CA LEU A 294 24.32 18.21 -21.23
C LEU A 294 23.53 18.50 -19.95
N SER A 295 22.92 19.68 -19.89
CA SER A 295 21.96 20.02 -18.85
C SER A 295 20.64 19.27 -19.05
N GLU A 296 19.85 19.13 -17.98
CA GLU A 296 18.51 18.54 -18.01
C GLU A 296 17.65 19.20 -19.12
N SER A 297 17.66 20.53 -19.19
CA SER A 297 16.90 21.29 -20.19
C SER A 297 17.32 20.93 -21.62
N GLN A 298 18.62 20.83 -21.90
CA GLN A 298 19.13 20.43 -23.22
C GLN A 298 18.74 19.00 -23.60
N ILE A 299 18.82 18.06 -22.65
CA ILE A 299 18.42 16.67 -22.87
C ILE A 299 16.91 16.60 -23.17
N THR A 300 16.12 17.32 -22.38
CA THR A 300 14.67 17.38 -22.54
C THR A 300 14.28 18.00 -23.89
N GLU A 301 14.94 19.07 -24.30
CA GLU A 301 14.72 19.73 -25.60
C GLU A 301 15.00 18.78 -26.76
N LEU A 302 16.12 18.07 -26.76
CA LEU A 302 16.43 17.04 -27.74
C LEU A 302 15.30 15.99 -27.83
N LYS A 303 14.82 15.54 -26.68
CA LYS A 303 13.77 14.52 -26.60
C LYS A 303 12.41 15.01 -27.10
N ILE A 304 11.98 16.21 -26.68
CA ILE A 304 10.71 16.83 -27.11
C ILE A 304 10.68 17.01 -28.62
N HIS A 305 11.79 17.43 -29.22
CA HIS A 305 11.90 17.63 -30.66
C HIS A 305 12.21 16.36 -31.44
N GLY A 306 12.24 15.19 -30.79
CA GLY A 306 12.39 13.89 -31.45
C GLY A 306 13.79 13.58 -31.94
N VAL A 307 14.81 14.32 -31.51
CA VAL A 307 16.20 14.04 -31.88
C VAL A 307 16.60 12.67 -31.33
N SER A 308 16.89 11.74 -32.24
CA SER A 308 17.31 10.40 -31.83
C SER A 308 18.80 10.34 -31.52
N THR A 309 19.18 9.50 -30.57
CA THR A 309 20.58 9.22 -30.24
C THR A 309 21.34 8.63 -31.40
N GLU A 310 20.66 7.89 -32.29
CA GLU A 310 21.24 7.36 -33.51
C GLU A 310 21.63 8.48 -34.47
N PHE A 311 20.81 9.53 -34.63
CA PHE A 311 21.19 10.71 -35.44
C PHE A 311 22.38 11.43 -34.83
N VAL A 312 22.40 11.62 -33.52
CA VAL A 312 23.54 12.23 -32.81
C VAL A 312 24.83 11.44 -33.07
N ARG A 313 24.79 10.13 -32.88
CA ARG A 313 25.94 9.23 -33.09
C ARG A 313 26.43 9.30 -34.54
N GLN A 314 25.52 9.20 -35.51
CA GLN A 314 25.87 9.26 -36.93
C GLN A 314 26.44 10.62 -37.34
N ALA A 315 25.98 11.72 -36.78
CA ALA A 315 26.57 13.04 -37.02
C ALA A 315 28.00 13.10 -36.49
N VAL A 316 28.25 12.59 -35.30
CA VAL A 316 29.60 12.47 -34.70
C VAL A 316 30.53 11.59 -35.57
N ASP A 317 30.04 10.43 -36.00
CA ASP A 317 30.81 9.52 -36.88
C ASP A 317 31.15 10.15 -38.23
N LEU A 318 30.34 11.11 -38.70
CA LEU A 318 30.59 11.89 -39.89
C LEU A 318 31.56 13.08 -39.63
N GLY A 319 31.98 13.31 -38.39
CA GLY A 319 32.90 14.35 -37.97
C GLY A 319 32.21 15.69 -37.57
N TYR A 320 30.89 15.69 -37.40
CA TYR A 320 30.14 16.86 -36.95
C TYR A 320 29.99 16.83 -35.44
N HIS A 321 30.27 17.95 -34.79
CA HIS A 321 30.10 18.13 -33.33
C HIS A 321 29.15 19.33 -33.11
N PHE A 322 27.88 19.10 -33.37
CA PHE A 322 26.81 20.09 -33.23
C PHE A 322 26.50 20.37 -31.75
N SER A 323 26.10 21.59 -31.46
CA SER A 323 25.49 21.89 -30.16
C SER A 323 24.10 21.23 -30.03
N PRO A 324 23.55 21.05 -28.83
CA PRO A 324 22.18 20.56 -28.68
C PRO A 324 21.13 21.36 -29.44
N GLN A 325 21.28 22.69 -29.46
CA GLN A 325 20.43 23.61 -30.23
C GLN A 325 20.55 23.35 -31.75
N ASP A 326 21.77 23.18 -32.24
CA ASP A 326 22.00 22.85 -33.65
C ASP A 326 21.37 21.50 -34.04
N LEU A 327 21.53 20.45 -33.18
CA LEU A 327 20.92 19.15 -33.40
C LEU A 327 19.38 19.27 -33.50
N THR A 328 18.79 20.06 -32.60
CA THR A 328 17.35 20.34 -32.61
C THR A 328 16.93 21.06 -33.88
N GLU A 329 17.62 22.14 -34.27
CA GLU A 329 17.32 22.92 -35.47
C GLU A 329 17.45 22.06 -36.73
N LEU A 330 18.50 21.29 -36.88
CA LEU A 330 18.73 20.37 -38.00
C LEU A 330 17.59 19.35 -38.10
N HIS A 331 17.19 18.78 -36.97
CA HIS A 331 16.12 17.79 -36.94
C HIS A 331 14.75 18.41 -37.32
N ILE A 332 14.42 19.60 -36.81
CA ILE A 332 13.19 20.33 -37.17
C ILE A 332 13.12 20.58 -38.70
N HIS A 333 14.24 20.87 -39.33
CA HIS A 333 14.33 21.11 -40.78
C HIS A 333 14.48 19.80 -41.59
N GLY A 334 14.32 18.64 -40.98
CA GLY A 334 14.35 17.35 -41.65
C GLY A 334 15.73 16.92 -42.14
N VAL A 335 16.80 17.41 -41.53
CA VAL A 335 18.17 16.96 -41.79
C VAL A 335 18.37 15.62 -41.08
N ASP A 336 18.72 14.62 -41.85
CA ASP A 336 19.10 13.29 -41.36
C ASP A 336 20.60 13.00 -41.64
N ALA A 337 21.10 11.90 -41.10
CA ALA A 337 22.48 11.50 -41.29
C ALA A 337 22.83 11.17 -42.76
N GLY A 338 21.84 10.71 -43.53
CA GLY A 338 21.98 10.50 -44.97
C GLY A 338 22.26 11.82 -45.69
N TYR A 339 21.55 12.89 -45.33
CA TYR A 339 21.78 14.21 -45.88
C TYR A 339 23.15 14.76 -45.53
N LEU A 340 23.56 14.65 -44.22
CA LEU A 340 24.89 15.05 -43.81
C LEU A 340 26.00 14.30 -44.57
N ARG A 341 25.80 13.02 -44.84
CA ARG A 341 26.73 12.21 -45.63
C ARG A 341 26.83 12.71 -47.05
N ARG A 342 25.72 12.99 -47.74
CA ARG A 342 25.71 13.52 -49.11
C ARG A 342 26.46 14.88 -49.20
N LEU A 343 26.20 15.78 -48.27
CA LEU A 343 26.93 17.07 -48.21
C LEU A 343 28.43 16.88 -48.07
N ARG A 344 28.85 15.98 -47.16
CA ARG A 344 30.27 15.68 -46.98
C ARG A 344 30.90 15.08 -48.27
N ASP A 345 30.24 14.14 -48.89
CA ASP A 345 30.72 13.41 -50.04
C ASP A 345 30.76 14.31 -51.33
N SER A 346 29.87 15.34 -51.39
CA SER A 346 29.95 16.40 -52.43
C SER A 346 31.01 17.46 -52.18
N GLY A 347 31.81 17.32 -51.10
CA GLY A 347 32.91 18.22 -50.76
C GLY A 347 32.53 19.42 -49.86
N MET A 348 31.26 19.51 -49.48
CA MET A 348 30.76 20.57 -48.55
C MET A 348 31.01 20.15 -47.10
N ARG A 349 32.24 20.26 -46.63
CA ARG A 349 32.70 19.70 -45.33
C ARG A 349 32.71 20.66 -44.15
N ASN A 350 32.69 21.95 -44.37
CA ASN A 350 32.88 22.97 -43.33
C ASN A 350 31.62 23.86 -43.16
N LEU A 351 30.42 23.26 -43.32
CA LEU A 351 29.17 23.96 -43.13
C LEU A 351 28.78 23.92 -41.65
N ASP A 352 28.34 25.06 -41.11
CA ASP A 352 27.68 25.10 -39.81
C ASP A 352 26.23 24.60 -39.91
N ALA A 353 25.59 24.39 -38.74
CA ALA A 353 24.24 23.88 -38.67
C ALA A 353 23.21 24.75 -39.39
N GLN A 354 23.35 26.08 -39.30
CA GLN A 354 22.44 27.04 -39.97
C GLN A 354 22.59 26.97 -41.48
N GLN A 355 23.82 26.86 -42.02
CA GLN A 355 24.05 26.69 -43.45
C GLN A 355 23.45 25.36 -43.96
N ILE A 356 23.63 24.25 -43.21
CA ILE A 356 23.06 22.97 -43.54
C ILE A 356 21.51 23.02 -43.55
N ALA A 357 20.92 23.60 -42.52
CA ALA A 357 19.48 23.81 -42.46
C ALA A 357 18.92 24.63 -43.62
N LYS A 358 19.60 25.73 -43.98
CA LYS A 358 19.24 26.56 -45.17
C LYS A 358 19.30 25.77 -46.46
N LEU A 359 20.37 25.01 -46.68
CA LEU A 359 20.49 24.17 -47.90
C LEU A 359 19.32 23.19 -47.97
N LYS A 360 18.99 22.51 -46.88
CA LYS A 360 17.85 21.60 -46.81
C LYS A 360 16.51 22.29 -47.07
N MET A 361 16.27 23.46 -46.49
CA MET A 361 15.04 24.25 -46.77
C MET A 361 14.90 24.68 -48.20
N HIS A 362 16.00 24.92 -48.91
CA HIS A 362 16.03 25.32 -50.32
C HIS A 362 16.05 24.13 -51.30
N GLY A 363 15.92 22.89 -50.80
CA GLY A 363 15.85 21.70 -51.64
C GLY A 363 17.17 21.33 -52.31
N VAL A 364 18.30 21.73 -51.74
CA VAL A 364 19.61 21.25 -52.15
C VAL A 364 19.81 19.88 -51.58
N ASP A 365 19.81 18.84 -52.42
CA ASP A 365 20.00 17.44 -51.97
C ASP A 365 21.41 16.90 -52.26
#